data_dfb33a5f64d29f96c84e9481cc7c8758
#
_entry.id   dfb33a5f64d29f96c84e9481cc7c8758
#
_cell.length_a   1.000
_cell.length_b   1.000
_cell.length_c   1.000
_cell.angle_alpha   90.00
_cell.angle_beta   90.00
_cell.angle_gamma   90.00
#
_symmetry.space_group_name_H-M   'P 1'
#
loop_
_entity.id
_entity.type
_entity.pdbx_description
1 polymer ?
#
loop_
_entity_poly.entity_id
_entity_poly.type
_entity_poly.pdbx_seq_one_letter_code
_entity_poly.pdbx_strand_id
1 'polypeptide(L)'
;ILFIVKGTVFEQFCSGETLDESFDTVKKLNNKNVKSYLHYSVEGLENEDSYDLSLNEVLSSIEFVAEKPILDFTVFKPTAIASTQILKKVSSNESLNEKEKILFDKSLNRFDKICLLAHKKDVKVLVDAEESWIQDAIDEIVLSMMIKYNKKKAIVFNTSQMYRHDRLNYLKNLHINSLKNNFFIGIKLVRGAYIEKENKRAKRNNYLSPICSSKELTDQNFNDGASFILSNLDKFSLFSGTHNEESIYKIINVMENNNINRNDPSIWFGQLYGMSDNITFNLASEGFNVIKYLPYGPIKEVIPYLIRRADENTSVKGQTSRELDLIRTELKRRSII
;
A
#
# COMPACT_ATOMS: atom_id res chain seq x y z
N ILE A 1 -0.08 -29.77 9.53
CA ILE A 1 -0.07 -28.78 8.42
C ILE A 1 0.24 -27.41 8.96
N LEU A 2 -0.53 -26.85 9.95
CA LEU A 2 -0.29 -25.50 10.51
C LEU A 2 1.13 -25.31 11.05
N PHE A 3 1.73 -26.32 11.69
CA PHE A 3 3.11 -26.25 12.18
C PHE A 3 4.13 -26.10 11.03
N ILE A 4 3.91 -26.78 9.91
CA ILE A 4 4.76 -26.65 8.71
C ILE A 4 4.60 -25.26 8.11
N VAL A 5 3.36 -24.77 8.00
CA VAL A 5 3.09 -23.41 7.50
C VAL A 5 3.75 -22.35 8.39
N LYS A 6 3.73 -22.53 9.72
CA LYS A 6 4.34 -21.60 10.68
C LYS A 6 5.86 -21.51 10.47
N GLY A 7 6.56 -22.64 10.42
CA GLY A 7 8.01 -22.70 10.28
C GLY A 7 8.54 -22.46 8.85
N THR A 8 7.67 -22.11 7.89
CA THR A 8 8.05 -21.88 6.48
C THR A 8 7.47 -20.57 5.95
N VAL A 9 6.33 -20.65 5.29
CA VAL A 9 5.71 -19.51 4.58
C VAL A 9 5.29 -18.40 5.54
N PHE A 10 4.84 -18.73 6.76
CA PHE A 10 4.46 -17.72 7.74
C PHE A 10 5.68 -16.93 8.22
N GLU A 11 6.76 -17.59 8.65
CA GLU A 11 8.00 -16.90 9.07
C GLU A 11 8.61 -16.07 7.94
N GLN A 12 8.46 -16.53 6.68
CA GLN A 12 8.97 -15.81 5.53
C GLN A 12 8.23 -14.50 5.26
N PHE A 13 6.89 -14.48 5.40
CA PHE A 13 6.06 -13.38 4.91
C PHE A 13 5.24 -12.65 5.98
N CYS A 14 5.20 -13.15 7.21
CA CYS A 14 4.54 -12.53 8.35
C CYS A 14 5.51 -12.21 9.47
N SER A 15 5.27 -11.10 10.14
CA SER A 15 6.14 -10.64 11.22
C SER A 15 5.80 -11.24 12.59
N GLY A 16 4.59 -11.78 12.76
CA GLY A 16 4.10 -12.38 14.01
C GLY A 16 2.58 -12.59 13.99
N GLU A 17 2.06 -13.23 15.03
CA GLU A 17 0.61 -13.38 15.23
C GLU A 17 -0.01 -12.20 15.97
N THR A 18 0.80 -11.42 16.69
CA THR A 18 0.39 -10.24 17.48
C THR A 18 1.24 -9.01 17.14
N LEU A 19 0.78 -7.83 17.58
CA LEU A 19 1.55 -6.57 17.47
C LEU A 19 2.89 -6.66 18.20
N ASP A 20 2.90 -7.24 19.42
CA ASP A 20 4.11 -7.33 20.24
C ASP A 20 5.15 -8.24 19.60
N GLU A 21 4.76 -9.43 19.09
CA GLU A 21 5.65 -10.32 18.34
C GLU A 21 6.23 -9.62 17.11
N SER A 22 5.39 -8.89 16.37
CA SER A 22 5.79 -8.16 15.17
C SER A 22 6.75 -7.01 15.49
N PHE A 23 6.66 -6.43 16.68
CA PHE A 23 7.52 -5.32 17.08
C PHE A 23 8.99 -5.71 17.23
N ASP A 24 9.29 -6.96 17.56
CA ASP A 24 10.68 -7.45 17.56
C ASP A 24 11.28 -7.47 16.15
N THR A 25 10.49 -7.80 15.14
CA THR A 25 10.88 -7.67 13.73
C THR A 25 11.08 -6.21 13.33
N VAL A 26 10.20 -5.31 13.78
CA VAL A 26 10.35 -3.86 13.58
C VAL A 26 11.68 -3.35 14.11
N LYS A 27 12.06 -3.73 15.35
CA LYS A 27 13.35 -3.35 15.95
C LYS A 27 14.54 -3.86 15.13
N LYS A 28 14.51 -5.13 14.69
CA LYS A 28 15.57 -5.72 13.85
C LYS A 28 15.76 -4.97 12.54
N LEU A 29 14.68 -4.59 11.87
CA LEU A 29 14.71 -3.80 10.64
C LEU A 29 15.22 -2.38 10.89
N ASN A 30 14.73 -1.73 11.96
CA ASN A 30 15.14 -0.37 12.31
C ASN A 30 16.65 -0.27 12.62
N ASN A 31 17.26 -1.30 13.21
CA ASN A 31 18.71 -1.38 13.41
C ASN A 31 19.52 -1.40 12.10
N LYS A 32 18.84 -1.58 10.95
CA LYS A 32 19.39 -1.51 9.59
C LYS A 32 18.88 -0.30 8.81
N ASN A 33 18.37 0.72 9.50
CA ASN A 33 17.77 1.92 8.91
C ASN A 33 16.54 1.63 7.99
N VAL A 34 15.89 0.49 8.20
CA VAL A 34 14.67 0.13 7.50
C VAL A 34 13.47 0.35 8.42
N LYS A 35 12.60 1.27 8.07
CA LYS A 35 11.32 1.48 8.77
C LYS A 35 10.35 0.33 8.49
N SER A 36 9.26 0.32 9.23
CA SER A 36 8.22 -0.70 9.08
C SER A 36 6.83 -0.09 9.24
N TYR A 37 5.83 -0.70 8.63
CA TYR A 37 4.43 -0.48 8.97
C TYR A 37 3.69 -1.80 9.08
N LEU A 38 2.83 -1.87 10.07
CA LEU A 38 2.14 -3.07 10.48
C LEU A 38 0.73 -3.09 9.88
N HIS A 39 0.29 -4.26 9.43
CA HIS A 39 -1.06 -4.47 8.91
C HIS A 39 -1.68 -5.73 9.50
N TYR A 40 -2.82 -5.56 10.16
CA TYR A 40 -3.63 -6.68 10.61
C TYR A 40 -4.30 -7.33 9.39
N SER A 41 -3.73 -8.45 8.94
CA SER A 41 -4.07 -9.06 7.63
C SER A 41 -5.17 -10.13 7.76
N VAL A 42 -6.19 -9.84 8.56
CA VAL A 42 -7.37 -10.68 8.76
C VAL A 42 -8.50 -10.21 7.85
N GLU A 43 -9.12 -11.15 7.12
CA GLU A 43 -10.31 -10.85 6.31
C GLU A 43 -11.56 -10.97 7.19
N GLY A 44 -12.22 -9.83 7.47
CA GLY A 44 -13.45 -9.76 8.25
C GLY A 44 -14.70 -10.20 7.48
N LEU A 45 -15.78 -10.44 8.20
CA LEU A 45 -17.11 -10.63 7.60
C LEU A 45 -17.68 -9.27 7.16
N GLU A 46 -18.45 -9.26 6.06
CA GLU A 46 -19.13 -8.05 5.58
C GLU A 46 -20.41 -7.75 6.38
N ASN A 47 -20.25 -7.24 7.59
CA ASN A 47 -21.36 -6.78 8.45
C ASN A 47 -20.90 -5.63 9.36
N GLU A 48 -21.86 -4.89 9.95
CA GLU A 48 -21.58 -3.69 10.73
C GLU A 48 -20.70 -3.95 11.96
N ASP A 49 -20.91 -5.05 12.68
CA ASP A 49 -20.12 -5.39 13.86
C ASP A 49 -18.66 -5.66 13.49
N SER A 50 -18.41 -6.36 12.37
CA SER A 50 -17.05 -6.59 11.86
C SER A 50 -16.39 -5.31 11.38
N TYR A 51 -17.13 -4.37 10.76
CA TYR A 51 -16.60 -3.08 10.36
C TYR A 51 -16.20 -2.23 11.57
N ASP A 52 -16.97 -2.27 12.67
CA ASP A 52 -16.63 -1.56 13.88
C ASP A 52 -15.45 -2.20 14.63
N LEU A 53 -15.32 -3.53 14.61
CA LEU A 53 -14.12 -4.22 15.11
C LEU A 53 -12.88 -3.82 14.30
N SER A 54 -12.96 -3.86 12.98
CA SER A 54 -11.85 -3.44 12.11
C SER A 54 -11.48 -1.97 12.30
N LEU A 55 -12.47 -1.09 12.48
CA LEU A 55 -12.22 0.30 12.86
C LEU A 55 -11.38 0.40 14.14
N ASN A 56 -11.77 -0.32 15.19
CA ASN A 56 -11.05 -0.29 16.47
C ASN A 56 -9.61 -0.81 16.33
N GLU A 57 -9.39 -1.85 15.53
CA GLU A 57 -8.03 -2.35 15.22
C GLU A 57 -7.18 -1.28 14.53
N VAL A 58 -7.74 -0.57 13.54
CA VAL A 58 -7.01 0.51 12.85
C VAL A 58 -6.71 1.67 13.81
N LEU A 59 -7.67 2.06 14.65
CA LEU A 59 -7.45 3.11 15.66
C LEU A 59 -6.37 2.70 16.67
N SER A 60 -6.39 1.46 17.15
CA SER A 60 -5.37 0.90 18.04
C SER A 60 -3.99 0.87 17.38
N SER A 61 -3.94 0.54 16.08
CA SER A 61 -2.70 0.59 15.29
C SER A 61 -2.13 2.01 15.21
N ILE A 62 -2.97 3.03 15.03
CA ILE A 62 -2.53 4.44 15.02
C ILE A 62 -1.95 4.85 16.37
N GLU A 63 -2.63 4.51 17.48
CA GLU A 63 -2.13 4.79 18.84
C GLU A 63 -0.78 4.08 19.07
N PHE A 64 -0.68 2.81 18.70
CA PHE A 64 0.57 2.04 18.82
C PHE A 64 1.72 2.69 18.02
N VAL A 65 1.46 3.11 16.77
CA VAL A 65 2.46 3.80 15.94
C VAL A 65 2.87 5.12 16.56
N ALA A 66 1.92 5.90 17.08
CA ALA A 66 2.21 7.21 17.70
C ALA A 66 3.13 7.12 18.92
N GLU A 67 3.07 5.99 19.66
CA GLU A 67 3.94 5.75 20.82
C GLU A 67 5.34 5.24 20.46
N LYS A 68 5.58 4.88 19.21
CA LYS A 68 6.82 4.23 18.75
C LYS A 68 7.54 5.09 17.70
N PRO A 69 8.56 5.88 18.06
CA PRO A 69 9.25 6.81 17.13
C PRO A 69 9.91 6.14 15.92
N ILE A 70 10.03 4.81 15.95
CA ILE A 70 10.58 4.01 14.83
C ILE A 70 9.53 3.64 13.79
N LEU A 71 8.25 3.94 14.03
CA LEU A 71 7.13 3.73 13.12
C LEU A 71 6.57 5.07 12.66
N ASP A 72 6.12 5.15 11.40
CA ASP A 72 5.59 6.38 10.78
C ASP A 72 4.25 6.18 10.09
N PHE A 73 3.89 4.94 9.77
CA PHE A 73 2.74 4.62 8.93
C PHE A 73 1.84 3.56 9.56
N THR A 74 0.55 3.69 9.28
CA THR A 74 -0.44 2.62 9.41
C THR A 74 -1.14 2.41 8.07
N VAL A 75 -1.91 1.32 7.94
CA VAL A 75 -2.61 0.97 6.70
C VAL A 75 -3.94 0.29 7.01
N PHE A 76 -4.93 0.50 6.16
CA PHE A 76 -6.17 -0.27 6.19
C PHE A 76 -6.76 -0.46 4.79
N LYS A 77 -7.62 -1.48 4.66
CA LYS A 77 -8.43 -1.71 3.47
C LYS A 77 -9.80 -1.07 3.63
N PRO A 78 -10.29 -0.32 2.64
CA PRO A 78 -11.64 0.24 2.64
C PRO A 78 -12.75 -0.76 2.94
N THR A 79 -12.70 -1.97 2.34
CA THR A 79 -13.72 -3.01 2.57
C THR A 79 -13.67 -3.63 3.96
N ALA A 80 -12.63 -3.40 4.75
CA ALA A 80 -12.61 -3.80 6.16
C ALA A 80 -13.52 -2.93 7.05
N ILE A 81 -13.93 -1.73 6.56
CA ILE A 81 -14.73 -0.77 7.34
C ILE A 81 -15.97 -0.26 6.59
N ALA A 82 -16.21 -0.73 5.37
CA ALA A 82 -17.30 -0.29 4.49
C ALA A 82 -17.82 -1.44 3.61
N SER A 83 -19.13 -1.44 3.33
CA SER A 83 -19.76 -2.45 2.49
C SER A 83 -19.31 -2.36 1.03
N THR A 84 -18.77 -3.46 0.50
CA THR A 84 -18.42 -3.61 -0.92
C THR A 84 -19.61 -3.30 -1.85
N GLN A 85 -20.82 -3.72 -1.46
CA GLN A 85 -22.02 -3.50 -2.28
C GLN A 85 -22.39 -2.00 -2.37
N ILE A 86 -22.27 -1.27 -1.26
CA ILE A 86 -22.55 0.16 -1.22
C ILE A 86 -21.49 0.94 -1.99
N LEU A 87 -20.22 0.64 -1.77
CA LEU A 87 -19.12 1.26 -2.52
C LEU A 87 -19.26 1.03 -4.03
N LYS A 88 -19.71 -0.17 -4.44
CA LYS A 88 -19.98 -0.47 -5.85
C LYS A 88 -21.10 0.39 -6.43
N LYS A 89 -22.23 0.55 -5.72
CA LYS A 89 -23.34 1.41 -6.16
C LYS A 89 -22.90 2.86 -6.29
N VAL A 90 -22.15 3.36 -5.31
CA VAL A 90 -21.61 4.72 -5.35
C VAL A 90 -20.66 4.90 -6.53
N SER A 91 -19.74 3.96 -6.76
CA SER A 91 -18.82 3.99 -7.91
C SER A 91 -19.52 3.95 -9.27
N SER A 92 -20.68 3.30 -9.36
CA SER A 92 -21.50 3.26 -10.60
C SER A 92 -22.55 4.37 -10.68
N ASN A 93 -22.53 5.34 -9.78
CA ASN A 93 -23.53 6.43 -9.68
C ASN A 93 -24.98 5.91 -9.56
N GLU A 94 -25.17 4.73 -8.98
CA GLU A 94 -26.48 4.19 -8.67
C GLU A 94 -27.06 4.86 -7.42
N SER A 95 -28.37 5.10 -7.43
CA SER A 95 -29.07 5.70 -6.28
C SER A 95 -29.09 4.74 -5.09
N LEU A 96 -28.76 5.25 -3.91
CA LEU A 96 -28.88 4.54 -2.64
C LEU A 96 -30.29 4.73 -2.07
N ASN A 97 -30.91 3.66 -1.55
CA ASN A 97 -32.09 3.78 -0.73
C ASN A 97 -31.75 4.33 0.67
N GLU A 98 -32.78 4.66 1.47
CA GLU A 98 -32.56 5.30 2.80
C GLU A 98 -31.70 4.46 3.76
N LYS A 99 -31.85 3.14 3.76
CA LYS A 99 -31.00 2.25 4.59
C LYS A 99 -29.56 2.25 4.08
N GLU A 100 -29.36 2.20 2.77
CA GLU A 100 -28.02 2.23 2.17
C GLU A 100 -27.31 3.57 2.39
N LYS A 101 -28.05 4.70 2.37
CA LYS A 101 -27.51 6.01 2.73
C LYS A 101 -26.99 6.03 4.15
N ILE A 102 -27.76 5.52 5.12
CA ILE A 102 -27.36 5.43 6.53
C ILE A 102 -26.09 4.58 6.66
N LEU A 103 -25.98 3.45 5.96
CA LEU A 103 -24.79 2.60 6.00
C LEU A 103 -23.57 3.26 5.32
N PHE A 104 -23.80 4.01 4.25
CA PHE A 104 -22.74 4.79 3.60
C PHE A 104 -22.23 5.90 4.52
N ASP A 105 -23.12 6.63 5.19
CA ASP A 105 -22.75 7.67 6.16
C ASP A 105 -21.96 7.10 7.35
N LYS A 106 -22.31 5.90 7.82
CA LYS A 106 -21.51 5.18 8.81
C LYS A 106 -20.10 4.88 8.30
N SER A 107 -19.98 4.45 7.04
CA SER A 107 -18.67 4.21 6.40
C SER A 107 -17.85 5.50 6.33
N LEU A 108 -18.43 6.60 5.87
CA LEU A 108 -17.78 7.93 5.87
C LEU A 108 -17.30 8.34 7.26
N ASN A 109 -18.12 8.12 8.29
CA ASN A 109 -17.74 8.40 9.68
C ASN A 109 -16.55 7.54 10.15
N ARG A 110 -16.47 6.26 9.74
CA ARG A 110 -15.31 5.39 10.06
C ARG A 110 -14.04 5.92 9.41
N PHE A 111 -14.07 6.28 8.12
CA PHE A 111 -12.94 6.93 7.44
C PHE A 111 -12.52 8.22 8.16
N ASP A 112 -13.48 9.06 8.50
CA ASP A 112 -13.21 10.32 9.20
C ASP A 112 -12.56 10.10 10.57
N LYS A 113 -13.03 9.15 11.37
CA LYS A 113 -12.43 8.80 12.67
C LYS A 113 -10.97 8.37 12.54
N ILE A 114 -10.66 7.51 11.56
CA ILE A 114 -9.30 7.04 11.28
C ILE A 114 -8.41 8.23 10.89
N CYS A 115 -8.83 9.01 9.91
CA CYS A 115 -8.04 10.13 9.40
C CYS A 115 -7.88 11.26 10.44
N LEU A 116 -8.90 11.53 11.25
CA LEU A 116 -8.83 12.48 12.34
C LEU A 116 -7.80 12.05 13.40
N LEU A 117 -7.82 10.78 13.81
CA LEU A 117 -6.87 10.28 14.80
C LEU A 117 -5.45 10.31 14.24
N ALA A 118 -5.25 9.84 13.01
CA ALA A 118 -3.98 9.89 12.32
C ALA A 118 -3.42 11.31 12.23
N HIS A 119 -4.28 12.29 11.87
CA HIS A 119 -3.92 13.71 11.85
C HIS A 119 -3.53 14.25 13.25
N LYS A 120 -4.30 13.93 14.30
CA LYS A 120 -4.00 14.36 15.67
C LYS A 120 -2.69 13.79 16.21
N LYS A 121 -2.39 12.55 15.86
CA LYS A 121 -1.19 11.82 16.31
C LYS A 121 0.03 11.99 15.40
N ASP A 122 -0.12 12.70 14.29
CA ASP A 122 0.92 12.87 13.27
C ASP A 122 1.41 11.55 12.65
N VAL A 123 0.53 10.55 12.53
CA VAL A 123 0.78 9.25 11.93
C VAL A 123 0.27 9.24 10.49
N LYS A 124 1.09 8.84 9.53
CA LYS A 124 0.66 8.70 8.14
C LYS A 124 -0.23 7.47 7.98
N VAL A 125 -1.37 7.61 7.30
CA VAL A 125 -2.30 6.52 7.04
C VAL A 125 -2.38 6.22 5.54
N LEU A 126 -2.11 4.95 5.17
CA LEU A 126 -2.23 4.43 3.82
C LEU A 126 -3.61 3.80 3.65
N VAL A 127 -4.39 4.27 2.69
CA VAL A 127 -5.64 3.64 2.28
C VAL A 127 -5.35 2.74 1.09
N ASP A 128 -5.48 1.42 1.26
CA ASP A 128 -5.20 0.47 0.18
C ASP A 128 -6.25 0.57 -0.93
N ALA A 129 -5.79 0.46 -2.18
CA ALA A 129 -6.68 0.35 -3.33
C ALA A 129 -7.20 -1.08 -3.46
N GLU A 130 -8.41 -1.18 -3.99
CA GLU A 130 -9.08 -2.44 -4.21
C GLU A 130 -9.55 -2.57 -5.66
N GLU A 131 -10.60 -3.32 -5.95
CA GLU A 131 -11.05 -3.55 -7.32
C GLU A 131 -11.64 -2.29 -7.96
N SER A 132 -11.50 -2.19 -9.28
CA SER A 132 -11.89 -0.99 -10.03
C SER A 132 -13.35 -0.58 -9.86
N TRP A 133 -14.25 -1.53 -9.65
CA TRP A 133 -15.69 -1.26 -9.52
C TRP A 133 -16.14 -0.69 -8.17
N ILE A 134 -15.21 -0.57 -7.22
CA ILE A 134 -15.44 0.12 -5.93
C ILE A 134 -14.43 1.26 -5.74
N GLN A 135 -13.39 1.34 -6.59
CA GLN A 135 -12.27 2.26 -6.39
C GLN A 135 -12.66 3.73 -6.55
N ASP A 136 -13.59 4.05 -7.44
CA ASP A 136 -13.96 5.44 -7.67
C ASP A 136 -14.64 6.05 -6.43
N ALA A 137 -15.50 5.28 -5.74
CA ALA A 137 -16.05 5.71 -4.44
C ALA A 137 -14.96 5.87 -3.37
N ILE A 138 -13.98 4.96 -3.34
CA ILE A 138 -12.84 5.05 -2.42
C ILE A 138 -12.01 6.31 -2.73
N ASP A 139 -11.70 6.57 -3.99
CA ASP A 139 -10.94 7.74 -4.43
C ASP A 139 -11.61 9.05 -3.99
N GLU A 140 -12.94 9.16 -4.11
CA GLU A 140 -13.73 10.33 -3.68
C GLU A 140 -13.72 10.49 -2.15
N ILE A 141 -13.92 9.41 -1.40
CA ILE A 141 -13.86 9.43 0.07
C ILE A 141 -12.47 9.89 0.52
N VAL A 142 -11.41 9.30 -0.03
CA VAL A 142 -10.05 9.63 0.36
C VAL A 142 -9.67 11.06 -0.06
N LEU A 143 -10.14 11.52 -1.23
CA LEU A 143 -9.98 12.93 -1.64
C LEU A 143 -10.60 13.89 -0.60
N SER A 144 -11.81 13.58 -0.11
CA SER A 144 -12.45 14.40 0.91
C SER A 144 -11.65 14.43 2.23
N MET A 145 -11.04 13.29 2.61
CA MET A 145 -10.16 13.20 3.78
C MET A 145 -8.86 13.97 3.58
N MET A 146 -8.24 13.91 2.39
CA MET A 146 -7.05 14.72 2.07
C MET A 146 -7.37 16.23 2.14
N ILE A 147 -8.47 16.67 1.55
CA ILE A 147 -8.91 18.06 1.61
C ILE A 147 -9.07 18.51 3.07
N LYS A 148 -9.57 17.66 3.94
CA LYS A 148 -9.82 17.97 5.35
C LYS A 148 -8.54 17.96 6.20
N TYR A 149 -7.69 16.95 6.04
CA TYR A 149 -6.60 16.66 6.96
C TYR A 149 -5.19 16.94 6.44
N ASN A 150 -4.96 16.97 5.12
CA ASN A 150 -3.63 17.21 4.54
C ASN A 150 -3.35 18.71 4.31
N LYS A 151 -3.61 19.57 5.30
CA LYS A 151 -3.46 21.02 5.15
C LYS A 151 -2.02 21.53 5.29
N LYS A 152 -1.16 20.81 6.02
CA LYS A 152 0.24 21.21 6.25
C LYS A 152 1.23 20.24 5.59
N LYS A 153 0.87 18.97 5.54
CA LYS A 153 1.65 17.87 4.92
C LYS A 153 0.71 16.70 4.60
N ALA A 154 1.19 15.73 3.85
CA ALA A 154 0.44 14.51 3.58
C ALA A 154 0.41 13.60 4.83
N ILE A 155 -0.78 13.39 5.40
CA ILE A 155 -1.09 12.44 6.45
C ILE A 155 -1.91 11.28 5.87
N VAL A 156 -2.91 11.60 5.06
CA VAL A 156 -3.76 10.62 4.37
C VAL A 156 -3.18 10.36 3.00
N PHE A 157 -2.92 9.08 2.69
CA PHE A 157 -2.40 8.61 1.42
C PHE A 157 -3.43 7.71 0.75
N ASN A 158 -3.75 7.99 -0.51
CA ASN A 158 -4.48 7.05 -1.36
C ASN A 158 -3.52 6.12 -2.09
N THR A 159 -3.97 4.94 -2.47
CA THR A 159 -3.19 4.02 -3.29
C THR A 159 -3.65 4.08 -4.75
N SER A 160 -2.71 4.32 -5.66
CA SER A 160 -2.95 4.30 -7.10
C SER A 160 -2.36 3.04 -7.73
N GLN A 161 -3.21 2.21 -8.35
CA GLN A 161 -2.82 0.97 -9.04
C GLN A 161 -2.55 1.26 -10.52
N MET A 162 -1.27 1.40 -10.88
CA MET A 162 -0.82 1.87 -12.19
C MET A 162 -1.00 0.85 -13.32
N TYR A 163 -1.46 -0.38 -13.03
CA TYR A 163 -1.91 -1.31 -14.05
C TYR A 163 -3.22 -0.86 -14.72
N ARG A 164 -3.97 0.09 -14.13
CA ARG A 164 -5.12 0.74 -14.76
C ARG A 164 -4.64 1.87 -15.67
N HIS A 165 -5.12 1.88 -16.92
CA HIS A 165 -4.74 2.86 -17.93
C HIS A 165 -5.18 4.31 -17.63
N ASP A 166 -6.14 4.52 -16.72
CA ASP A 166 -6.67 5.83 -16.36
C ASP A 166 -5.92 6.53 -15.22
N ARG A 167 -5.01 5.85 -14.51
CA ARG A 167 -4.44 6.35 -13.26
C ARG A 167 -3.50 7.54 -13.42
N LEU A 168 -2.79 7.67 -14.52
CA LEU A 168 -1.97 8.87 -14.77
C LEU A 168 -2.86 10.13 -14.87
N ASN A 169 -4.01 10.02 -15.55
CA ASN A 169 -4.97 11.13 -15.62
C ASN A 169 -5.59 11.42 -14.25
N TYR A 170 -5.87 10.39 -13.44
CA TYR A 170 -6.30 10.57 -12.06
C TYR A 170 -5.29 11.39 -11.24
N LEU A 171 -3.99 11.08 -11.32
CA LEU A 171 -2.94 11.84 -10.61
C LEU A 171 -2.90 13.31 -11.07
N LYS A 172 -3.03 13.58 -12.38
CA LYS A 172 -3.08 14.93 -12.91
C LYS A 172 -4.29 15.72 -12.40
N ASN A 173 -5.47 15.10 -12.40
CA ASN A 173 -6.69 15.72 -11.88
C ASN A 173 -6.61 15.97 -10.37
N LEU A 174 -6.00 15.04 -9.62
CA LEU A 174 -5.77 15.20 -8.18
C LEU A 174 -4.85 16.40 -7.90
N HIS A 175 -3.80 16.59 -8.71
CA HIS A 175 -2.93 17.77 -8.64
C HIS A 175 -3.70 19.07 -8.84
N ILE A 176 -4.52 19.17 -9.91
CA ILE A 176 -5.37 20.34 -10.16
C ILE A 176 -6.29 20.62 -8.96
N ASN A 177 -6.90 19.56 -8.40
CA ASN A 177 -7.74 19.67 -7.20
C ASN A 177 -6.94 20.19 -5.99
N SER A 178 -5.70 19.75 -5.81
CA SER A 178 -4.86 20.17 -4.68
C SER A 178 -4.51 21.64 -4.73
N LEU A 179 -4.22 22.14 -5.91
CA LEU A 179 -3.96 23.58 -6.12
C LEU A 179 -5.22 24.40 -5.82
N LYS A 180 -6.39 23.95 -6.31
CA LYS A 180 -7.66 24.65 -6.11
C LYS A 180 -8.09 24.68 -4.63
N ASN A 181 -7.93 23.59 -3.90
CA ASN A 181 -8.45 23.42 -2.53
C ASN A 181 -7.36 23.54 -1.45
N ASN A 182 -6.13 23.83 -1.84
CA ASN A 182 -4.96 24.01 -1.00
C ASN A 182 -4.77 22.89 0.03
N PHE A 183 -4.39 21.70 -0.46
CA PHE A 183 -4.03 20.56 0.36
C PHE A 183 -2.83 19.80 -0.23
N PHE A 184 -2.18 18.95 0.58
CA PHE A 184 -1.09 18.08 0.16
C PHE A 184 -1.64 16.70 -0.22
N ILE A 185 -1.02 16.07 -1.20
CA ILE A 185 -1.43 14.78 -1.74
C ILE A 185 -0.48 13.70 -1.26
N GLY A 186 -0.99 12.68 -0.56
CA GLY A 186 -0.25 11.46 -0.29
C GLY A 186 -0.62 10.38 -1.30
N ILE A 187 0.33 9.82 -2.03
CA ILE A 187 0.10 8.72 -2.97
C ILE A 187 1.03 7.55 -2.69
N LYS A 188 0.42 6.39 -2.44
CA LYS A 188 1.07 5.09 -2.54
C LYS A 188 0.90 4.59 -3.98
N LEU A 189 2.02 4.53 -4.71
CA LEU A 189 2.05 4.10 -6.10
C LEU A 189 2.42 2.62 -6.17
N VAL A 190 1.54 1.81 -6.74
CA VAL A 190 1.73 0.36 -6.93
C VAL A 190 1.35 -0.05 -8.35
N ARG A 191 1.77 -1.25 -8.78
CA ARG A 191 1.29 -1.78 -10.07
C ARG A 191 -0.16 -2.21 -9.98
N GLY A 192 -0.51 -3.02 -9.01
CA GLY A 192 -1.86 -3.54 -8.75
C GLY A 192 -1.87 -5.05 -8.53
N ALA A 193 -2.94 -5.54 -7.90
CA ALA A 193 -2.99 -6.91 -7.38
C ALA A 193 -4.15 -7.76 -7.95
N TYR A 194 -5.02 -7.21 -8.81
CA TYR A 194 -6.28 -7.86 -9.18
C TYR A 194 -6.44 -8.12 -10.68
N ILE A 195 -5.35 -8.24 -11.45
CA ILE A 195 -5.35 -8.35 -12.93
C ILE A 195 -6.33 -9.41 -13.44
N GLU A 196 -6.23 -10.63 -12.90
CA GLU A 196 -7.09 -11.74 -13.33
C GLU A 196 -8.56 -11.49 -13.00
N LYS A 197 -8.83 -10.97 -11.79
CA LYS A 197 -10.18 -10.67 -11.32
C LYS A 197 -10.84 -9.57 -12.16
N GLU A 198 -10.10 -8.52 -12.48
CA GLU A 198 -10.51 -7.42 -13.35
C GLU A 198 -10.80 -7.91 -14.78
N ASN A 199 -9.88 -8.62 -15.40
CA ASN A 199 -10.04 -9.14 -16.75
C ASN A 199 -11.19 -10.15 -16.85
N LYS A 200 -11.34 -11.04 -15.86
CA LYS A 200 -12.45 -12.00 -15.80
C LYS A 200 -13.81 -11.29 -15.68
N ARG A 201 -13.87 -10.23 -14.85
CA ARG A 201 -15.08 -9.43 -14.70
C ARG A 201 -15.40 -8.66 -15.97
N ALA A 202 -14.41 -8.01 -16.61
CA ALA A 202 -14.60 -7.28 -17.86
C ALA A 202 -15.15 -8.19 -18.98
N LYS A 203 -14.56 -9.38 -19.13
CA LYS A 203 -15.04 -10.39 -20.08
C LYS A 203 -16.47 -10.84 -19.78
N ARG A 204 -16.78 -11.12 -18.51
CA ARG A 204 -18.12 -11.59 -18.08
C ARG A 204 -19.20 -10.55 -18.34
N ASN A 205 -18.90 -9.25 -18.16
CA ASN A 205 -19.88 -8.16 -18.29
C ASN A 205 -19.73 -7.39 -19.61
N ASN A 206 -18.92 -7.89 -20.56
CA ASN A 206 -18.74 -7.36 -21.90
C ASN A 206 -18.36 -5.86 -21.94
N TYR A 207 -17.37 -5.46 -21.14
CA TYR A 207 -16.77 -4.12 -21.19
C TYR A 207 -15.24 -4.21 -21.34
N LEU A 208 -14.62 -3.10 -21.78
CA LEU A 208 -13.16 -3.03 -21.92
C LEU A 208 -12.49 -3.12 -20.55
N SER A 209 -11.49 -4.01 -20.42
CA SER A 209 -10.74 -4.12 -19.17
C SER A 209 -10.09 -2.77 -18.81
N PRO A 210 -10.17 -2.33 -17.55
CA PRO A 210 -9.46 -1.13 -17.11
C PRO A 210 -7.94 -1.33 -17.03
N ILE A 211 -7.47 -2.55 -17.22
CA ILE A 211 -6.07 -2.94 -17.08
C ILE A 211 -5.31 -2.65 -18.37
N CYS A 212 -4.09 -2.14 -18.25
CA CYS A 212 -3.14 -2.00 -19.37
C CYS A 212 -2.99 -3.32 -20.10
N SER A 213 -2.90 -3.29 -21.44
CA SER A 213 -2.90 -4.48 -22.27
C SER A 213 -1.61 -5.30 -22.17
N SER A 214 -0.54 -4.75 -21.57
CA SER A 214 0.71 -5.46 -21.35
C SER A 214 1.41 -5.05 -20.05
N LYS A 215 2.39 -5.84 -19.64
CA LYS A 215 3.26 -5.55 -18.48
C LYS A 215 4.10 -4.29 -18.75
N GLU A 216 4.60 -4.12 -19.95
CA GLU A 216 5.42 -2.97 -20.37
C GLU A 216 4.63 -1.67 -20.25
N LEU A 217 3.37 -1.65 -20.66
CA LEU A 217 2.50 -0.48 -20.50
C LEU A 217 2.18 -0.20 -19.03
N THR A 218 2.04 -1.22 -18.19
CA THR A 218 1.91 -1.06 -16.74
C THR A 218 3.18 -0.47 -16.15
N ASP A 219 4.35 -0.96 -16.55
CA ASP A 219 5.66 -0.46 -16.11
C ASP A 219 5.86 1.00 -16.53
N GLN A 220 5.50 1.34 -17.78
CA GLN A 220 5.55 2.71 -18.28
C GLN A 220 4.62 3.62 -17.49
N ASN A 221 3.36 3.23 -17.31
CA ASN A 221 2.37 4.02 -16.56
C ASN A 221 2.81 4.25 -15.11
N PHE A 222 3.41 3.24 -14.45
CA PHE A 222 4.00 3.39 -13.13
C PHE A 222 5.15 4.41 -13.11
N ASN A 223 6.07 4.31 -14.08
CA ASN A 223 7.22 5.19 -14.17
C ASN A 223 6.82 6.63 -14.51
N ASP A 224 5.84 6.81 -15.40
CA ASP A 224 5.29 8.13 -15.74
C ASP A 224 4.57 8.76 -14.55
N GLY A 225 3.80 7.96 -13.79
CA GLY A 225 3.17 8.39 -12.56
C GLY A 225 4.17 8.82 -11.48
N ALA A 226 5.24 8.05 -11.28
CA ALA A 226 6.31 8.39 -10.36
C ALA A 226 7.02 9.68 -10.79
N SER A 227 7.36 9.83 -12.07
CA SER A 227 8.00 11.02 -12.61
C SER A 227 7.11 12.26 -12.46
N PHE A 228 5.80 12.12 -12.73
CA PHE A 228 4.83 13.19 -12.54
C PHE A 228 4.77 13.63 -11.07
N ILE A 229 4.71 12.70 -10.13
CA ILE A 229 4.71 13.02 -8.70
C ILE A 229 5.99 13.73 -8.29
N LEU A 230 7.16 13.22 -8.70
CA LEU A 230 8.46 13.81 -8.37
C LEU A 230 8.65 15.23 -8.95
N SER A 231 8.02 15.51 -10.08
CA SER A 231 8.01 16.86 -10.68
C SER A 231 7.09 17.86 -9.96
N ASN A 232 6.28 17.40 -9.00
CA ASN A 232 5.28 18.19 -8.29
C ASN A 232 5.35 17.93 -6.76
N LEU A 233 6.56 17.74 -6.20
CA LEU A 233 6.77 17.45 -4.78
C LEU A 233 6.35 18.58 -3.84
N ASP A 234 6.16 19.79 -4.35
CA ASP A 234 5.56 20.90 -3.60
C ASP A 234 4.13 20.58 -3.12
N LYS A 235 3.45 19.64 -3.79
CA LYS A 235 2.09 19.18 -3.45
C LYS A 235 2.01 17.69 -3.13
N PHE A 236 2.93 16.87 -3.64
CA PHE A 236 2.86 15.42 -3.49
C PHE A 236 3.84 14.86 -2.45
N SER A 237 3.42 13.76 -1.82
CA SER A 237 4.30 12.81 -1.17
C SER A 237 4.14 11.44 -1.83
N LEU A 238 5.26 10.82 -2.17
CA LEU A 238 5.34 9.53 -2.87
C LEU A 238 5.66 8.40 -1.90
N PHE A 239 4.82 7.38 -1.87
CA PHE A 239 5.15 6.07 -1.36
C PHE A 239 5.26 5.09 -2.54
N SER A 240 6.47 4.75 -2.96
CA SER A 240 6.73 3.83 -4.07
C SER A 240 6.69 2.38 -3.60
N GLY A 241 5.55 1.71 -3.75
CA GLY A 241 5.35 0.30 -3.39
C GLY A 241 5.70 -0.62 -4.56
N THR A 242 6.96 -1.02 -4.70
CA THR A 242 7.42 -1.83 -5.82
C THR A 242 8.61 -2.72 -5.49
N HIS A 243 8.69 -3.88 -6.17
CA HIS A 243 9.80 -4.81 -6.20
C HIS A 243 10.62 -4.72 -7.51
N ASN A 244 10.25 -3.79 -8.40
CA ASN A 244 10.90 -3.62 -9.69
C ASN A 244 12.10 -2.67 -9.59
N GLU A 245 13.32 -3.22 -9.74
CA GLU A 245 14.57 -2.47 -9.64
C GLU A 245 14.68 -1.36 -10.68
N GLU A 246 14.24 -1.60 -11.92
CA GLU A 246 14.32 -0.58 -12.98
C GLU A 246 13.49 0.65 -12.66
N SER A 247 12.29 0.45 -12.10
CA SER A 247 11.45 1.57 -11.66
C SER A 247 12.07 2.32 -10.48
N ILE A 248 12.72 1.62 -9.56
CA ILE A 248 13.44 2.24 -8.44
C ILE A 248 14.62 3.06 -8.97
N TYR A 249 15.43 2.53 -9.88
CA TYR A 249 16.52 3.28 -10.52
C TYR A 249 16.01 4.52 -11.25
N LYS A 250 14.86 4.43 -11.95
CA LYS A 250 14.26 5.60 -12.61
C LYS A 250 13.86 6.67 -11.61
N ILE A 251 13.26 6.29 -10.48
CA ILE A 251 12.92 7.24 -9.40
C ILE A 251 14.19 7.90 -8.86
N ILE A 252 15.23 7.13 -8.55
CA ILE A 252 16.51 7.62 -8.05
C ILE A 252 17.15 8.60 -9.06
N ASN A 253 17.19 8.24 -10.33
CA ASN A 253 17.73 9.11 -11.38
C ASN A 253 16.96 10.46 -11.47
N VAL A 254 15.62 10.43 -11.33
CA VAL A 254 14.84 11.68 -11.29
C VAL A 254 15.16 12.47 -10.04
N MET A 255 15.34 11.83 -8.88
CA MET A 255 15.73 12.52 -7.64
C MET A 255 17.11 13.16 -7.79
N GLU A 256 18.12 12.46 -8.31
CA GLU A 256 19.46 12.97 -8.51
C GLU A 256 19.51 14.13 -9.52
N ASN A 257 18.83 13.99 -10.66
CA ASN A 257 18.77 15.03 -11.68
C ASN A 257 18.09 16.32 -11.21
N ASN A 258 17.20 16.23 -10.22
CA ASN A 258 16.50 17.39 -9.64
C ASN A 258 17.10 17.82 -8.29
N ASN A 259 18.25 17.28 -7.88
CA ASN A 259 18.90 17.56 -6.58
C ASN A 259 17.98 17.32 -5.37
N ILE A 260 17.11 16.32 -5.44
CA ILE A 260 16.23 15.91 -4.33
C ILE A 260 17.05 15.05 -3.38
N ASN A 261 17.01 15.39 -2.09
CA ASN A 261 17.74 14.63 -1.07
C ASN A 261 17.27 13.18 -0.99
N ARG A 262 18.21 12.24 -0.80
CA ARG A 262 17.90 10.80 -0.66
C ARG A 262 16.92 10.51 0.48
N ASN A 263 16.99 11.25 1.57
CA ASN A 263 16.13 11.16 2.74
C ASN A 263 15.00 12.21 2.76
N ASP A 264 14.58 12.71 1.60
CA ASP A 264 13.44 13.63 1.54
C ASP A 264 12.21 12.99 2.20
N PRO A 265 11.60 13.64 3.21
CA PRO A 265 10.52 13.05 4.01
C PRO A 265 9.23 12.78 3.21
N SER A 266 9.12 13.34 2.02
CA SER A 266 7.98 13.11 1.11
C SER A 266 8.16 11.89 0.20
N ILE A 267 9.33 11.22 0.20
CA ILE A 267 9.61 10.09 -0.70
C ILE A 267 9.96 8.84 0.12
N TRP A 268 9.24 7.74 -0.14
CA TRP A 268 9.40 6.47 0.53
C TRP A 268 9.45 5.31 -0.46
N PHE A 269 10.35 4.34 -0.21
CA PHE A 269 10.45 3.10 -0.97
C PHE A 269 9.94 1.94 -0.14
N GLY A 270 8.82 1.33 -0.54
CA GLY A 270 8.15 0.26 0.18
C GLY A 270 8.28 -1.10 -0.50
N GLN A 271 8.67 -2.14 0.25
CA GLN A 271 8.66 -3.53 -0.18
C GLN A 271 7.91 -4.40 0.85
N LEU A 272 7.41 -5.55 0.38
CA LEU A 272 6.79 -6.54 1.26
C LEU A 272 7.84 -7.26 2.11
N TYR A 273 7.49 -7.61 3.32
CA TYR A 273 8.34 -8.42 4.19
C TYR A 273 8.63 -9.78 3.55
N GLY A 274 9.87 -10.25 3.67
CA GLY A 274 10.32 -11.50 3.06
C GLY A 274 10.54 -11.47 1.56
N MET A 275 10.48 -10.28 0.92
CA MET A 275 10.69 -10.10 -0.51
C MET A 275 11.64 -8.93 -0.79
N SER A 276 12.51 -9.09 -1.81
CA SER A 276 13.41 -8.03 -2.32
C SER A 276 14.29 -7.38 -1.25
N ASP A 277 14.86 -8.18 -0.37
CA ASP A 277 15.72 -7.69 0.70
C ASP A 277 16.99 -7.02 0.16
N ASN A 278 17.50 -7.47 -0.99
CA ASN A 278 18.58 -6.80 -1.73
C ASN A 278 18.25 -5.34 -2.03
N ILE A 279 17.06 -5.06 -2.54
CA ILE A 279 16.60 -3.69 -2.82
C ILE A 279 16.51 -2.89 -1.51
N THR A 280 15.79 -3.45 -0.54
CA THR A 280 15.51 -2.79 0.74
C THR A 280 16.80 -2.36 1.45
N PHE A 281 17.74 -3.29 1.66
CA PHE A 281 18.94 -2.98 2.44
C PHE A 281 19.96 -2.14 1.66
N ASN A 282 20.05 -2.27 0.33
CA ASN A 282 20.88 -1.39 -0.47
C ASN A 282 20.39 0.05 -0.44
N LEU A 283 19.07 0.28 -0.62
CA LEU A 283 18.50 1.63 -0.52
C LEU A 283 18.71 2.24 0.88
N ALA A 284 18.49 1.44 1.93
CA ALA A 284 18.70 1.90 3.31
C ALA A 284 20.17 2.26 3.60
N SER A 285 21.12 1.48 3.07
CA SER A 285 22.57 1.77 3.22
C SER A 285 23.01 3.03 2.47
N GLU A 286 22.31 3.37 1.39
CA GLU A 286 22.53 4.59 0.60
C GLU A 286 21.79 5.83 1.18
N GLY A 287 21.07 5.68 2.29
CA GLY A 287 20.41 6.77 3.01
C GLY A 287 19.04 7.16 2.47
N PHE A 288 18.39 6.31 1.67
CA PHE A 288 17.00 6.53 1.26
C PHE A 288 16.01 6.16 2.37
N ASN A 289 14.81 6.76 2.36
CA ASN A 289 13.73 6.35 3.25
C ASN A 289 13.10 5.04 2.74
N VAL A 290 13.36 3.97 3.47
CA VAL A 290 12.89 2.63 3.11
C VAL A 290 11.99 2.05 4.18
N ILE A 291 10.96 1.34 3.75
CA ILE A 291 9.97 0.79 4.66
C ILE A 291 9.50 -0.59 4.21
N LYS A 292 9.38 -1.53 5.16
CA LYS A 292 8.80 -2.85 4.96
C LYS A 292 7.35 -2.89 5.41
N TYR A 293 6.49 -3.46 4.57
CA TYR A 293 5.13 -3.87 4.94
C TYR A 293 5.19 -5.17 5.74
N LEU A 294 4.74 -5.13 6.98
CA LEU A 294 4.73 -6.27 7.88
C LEU A 294 3.30 -6.71 8.18
N PRO A 295 2.80 -7.75 7.50
CA PRO A 295 1.53 -8.35 7.89
C PRO A 295 1.68 -9.12 9.20
N TYR A 296 0.64 -9.08 10.02
CA TYR A 296 0.53 -9.87 11.24
C TYR A 296 -0.92 -10.36 11.44
N GLY A 297 -1.09 -11.35 12.27
CA GLY A 297 -2.38 -11.92 12.65
C GLY A 297 -2.32 -13.44 12.87
N PRO A 298 -3.39 -14.02 13.43
CA PRO A 298 -3.47 -15.45 13.66
C PRO A 298 -3.23 -16.26 12.38
N ILE A 299 -2.37 -17.29 12.43
CA ILE A 299 -1.93 -18.04 11.24
C ILE A 299 -3.10 -18.48 10.36
N LYS A 300 -4.19 -18.96 10.95
CA LYS A 300 -5.36 -19.45 10.19
C LYS A 300 -6.00 -18.35 9.33
N GLU A 301 -5.96 -17.13 9.81
CA GLU A 301 -6.64 -15.99 9.21
C GLU A 301 -5.77 -15.28 8.16
N VAL A 302 -4.45 -15.41 8.26
CA VAL A 302 -3.51 -14.86 7.28
C VAL A 302 -3.18 -15.82 6.13
N ILE A 303 -3.67 -17.07 6.15
CA ILE A 303 -3.44 -18.06 5.07
C ILE A 303 -3.76 -17.49 3.66
N PRO A 304 -4.88 -16.79 3.40
CA PRO A 304 -5.16 -16.25 2.08
C PRO A 304 -4.08 -15.26 1.60
N TYR A 305 -3.55 -14.46 2.51
CA TYR A 305 -2.42 -13.57 2.22
C TYR A 305 -1.15 -14.37 1.86
N LEU A 306 -0.83 -15.41 2.65
CA LEU A 306 0.37 -16.23 2.44
C LEU A 306 0.33 -16.96 1.09
N ILE A 307 -0.83 -17.50 0.69
CA ILE A 307 -1.01 -18.16 -0.61
C ILE A 307 -0.71 -17.17 -1.74
N ARG A 308 -1.29 -15.95 -1.70
CA ARG A 308 -1.01 -14.94 -2.72
C ARG A 308 0.47 -14.57 -2.82
N ARG A 309 1.18 -14.51 -1.69
CA ARG A 309 2.63 -14.24 -1.68
C ARG A 309 3.44 -15.40 -2.24
N ALA A 310 3.09 -16.62 -1.90
CA ALA A 310 3.73 -17.81 -2.46
C ALA A 310 3.53 -17.87 -3.99
N ASP A 311 2.32 -17.61 -4.48
CA ASP A 311 2.02 -17.57 -5.91
C ASP A 311 2.78 -16.45 -6.63
N GLU A 312 2.84 -15.24 -6.08
CA GLU A 312 3.61 -14.14 -6.64
C GLU A 312 5.10 -14.44 -6.68
N ASN A 313 5.65 -15.03 -5.63
CA ASN A 313 7.06 -15.38 -5.56
C ASN A 313 7.43 -16.50 -6.58
N THR A 314 6.47 -17.37 -6.91
CA THR A 314 6.67 -18.45 -7.90
C THR A 314 6.35 -18.03 -9.33
N SER A 315 5.39 -17.12 -9.53
CA SER A 315 4.90 -16.70 -10.85
C SER A 315 5.80 -15.68 -11.53
N VAL A 316 6.61 -14.94 -10.79
CA VAL A 316 7.62 -14.02 -11.37
C VAL A 316 8.80 -14.85 -11.85
N LYS A 317 8.69 -15.37 -13.09
CA LYS A 317 9.80 -16.04 -13.76
C LYS A 317 11.07 -15.18 -13.68
N GLY A 318 12.05 -15.64 -12.90
CA GLY A 318 13.36 -15.01 -12.77
C GLY A 318 13.63 -14.30 -11.42
N GLN A 319 12.64 -13.97 -10.59
CA GLN A 319 12.91 -13.26 -9.33
C GLN A 319 13.42 -14.22 -8.26
N THR A 320 12.79 -15.38 -8.07
CA THR A 320 13.26 -16.40 -7.11
C THR A 320 14.61 -16.99 -7.51
N SER A 321 14.81 -17.25 -8.83
CA SER A 321 16.11 -17.71 -9.35
C SER A 321 17.19 -16.64 -9.17
N ARG A 322 16.86 -15.38 -9.36
CA ARG A 322 17.80 -14.26 -9.19
C ARG A 322 18.17 -14.04 -7.71
N GLU A 323 17.21 -14.05 -6.79
CA GLU A 323 17.51 -13.95 -5.35
C GLU A 323 18.40 -15.12 -4.90
N LEU A 324 18.10 -16.33 -5.35
CA LEU A 324 18.92 -17.50 -5.06
C LEU A 324 20.34 -17.37 -5.63
N ASP A 325 20.48 -16.84 -6.85
CA ASP A 325 21.80 -16.62 -7.47
C ASP A 325 22.58 -15.50 -6.76
N LEU A 326 21.91 -14.44 -6.30
CA LEU A 326 22.54 -13.40 -5.47
C LEU A 326 23.02 -13.98 -4.13
N ILE A 327 22.22 -14.81 -3.47
CA ILE A 327 22.60 -15.49 -2.22
C ILE A 327 23.80 -16.42 -2.47
N ARG A 328 23.77 -17.24 -3.52
CA ARG A 328 24.89 -18.12 -3.88
C ARG A 328 26.16 -17.34 -4.20
N THR A 329 26.04 -16.23 -4.90
CA THR A 329 27.18 -15.35 -5.21
C THR A 329 27.79 -14.77 -3.94
N GLU A 330 26.95 -14.30 -3.01
CA GLU A 330 27.41 -13.77 -1.74
C GLU A 330 28.00 -14.84 -0.81
N LEU A 331 27.41 -16.03 -0.77
CA LEU A 331 28.00 -17.16 -0.03
C LEU A 331 29.39 -17.54 -0.57
N LYS A 332 29.57 -17.57 -1.90
CA LYS A 332 30.89 -17.76 -2.54
C LYS A 332 31.86 -16.63 -2.17
N ARG A 333 31.40 -15.37 -2.24
CA ARG A 333 32.23 -14.21 -1.84
C ARG A 333 32.71 -14.31 -0.41
N ARG A 334 31.88 -14.82 0.49
CA ARG A 334 32.25 -15.04 1.90
C ARG A 334 33.04 -16.32 2.14
N SER A 335 33.31 -17.11 1.13
CA SER A 335 33.98 -18.43 1.23
C SER A 335 33.29 -19.40 2.20
N ILE A 336 31.96 -19.36 2.22
CA ILE A 336 31.11 -20.23 3.06
C ILE A 336 30.72 -21.52 2.31
N ILE A 337 30.84 -21.51 0.98
CA ILE A 337 30.65 -22.64 0.09
C ILE A 337 31.79 -22.65 -0.92
#